data_18a8c2ebccdf772fa178b01fe0dbf417
#
_entry.id   18a8c2ebccdf772fa178b01fe0dbf417
#
_cell.length_a   1.000
_cell.length_b   1.000
_cell.length_c   1.000
_cell.angle_alpha   90.00
_cell.angle_beta   90.00
_cell.angle_gamma   90.00
#
_symmetry.space_group_name_H-M   'P 1'
#
loop_
_entity.id
_entity.type
_entity.pdbx_description
1 polymer ?
#
loop_
_entity_poly.entity_id
_entity_poly.type
_entity_poly.pdbx_seq_one_letter_code
_entity_poly.pdbx_strand_id
1 'polypeptide(L)'
;MQDIPGLSGTITFSFIFLLIWAVTVAVSVVASRVPLIVGLLLDFFSRGLFVVLWLVYMVSVAPSVSKMFEEFGMQLPGFTMLVKEAIPSYGLILFPLIIVAMAVNSTAFGLLHRKNKDLATIWTFVASSLTLVCCSMTILALVSPLKSMISELSS
;
A
#
# COMPACT_ATOMS: atom_id res chain seq x y z
N MET A 1 31.18 -9.66 3.05
CA MET A 1 29.80 -9.14 3.26
C MET A 1 28.98 -9.90 2.24
N GLN A 2 28.28 -10.98 2.66
CA GLN A 2 27.42 -11.73 1.76
C GLN A 2 26.17 -10.88 1.55
N ASP A 3 25.88 -10.57 0.28
CA ASP A 3 24.61 -9.93 -0.10
C ASP A 3 23.48 -10.88 0.30
N ILE A 4 22.70 -10.50 1.30
CA ILE A 4 21.51 -11.25 1.72
C ILE A 4 20.50 -11.09 0.59
N PRO A 5 20.20 -12.18 -0.17
CA PRO A 5 19.36 -12.09 -1.37
C PRO A 5 17.88 -11.87 -0.99
N GLY A 6 17.54 -10.72 -0.55
CA GLY A 6 16.21 -10.30 -0.12
C GLY A 6 16.23 -8.86 0.38
N LEU A 7 17.34 -8.43 0.96
CA LEU A 7 17.45 -7.07 1.51
C LEU A 7 17.51 -6.02 0.41
N SER A 8 18.28 -6.28 -0.66
CA SER A 8 18.35 -5.41 -1.84
C SER A 8 16.99 -5.30 -2.53
N GLY A 9 16.26 -6.42 -2.66
CA GLY A 9 14.90 -6.44 -3.22
C GLY A 9 13.91 -5.61 -2.41
N THR A 10 13.96 -5.71 -1.09
CA THR A 10 13.06 -4.97 -0.20
C THR A 10 13.31 -3.46 -0.24
N ILE A 11 14.58 -3.03 -0.26
CA ILE A 11 14.96 -1.62 -0.37
C ILE A 11 14.53 -1.06 -1.73
N THR A 12 14.82 -1.77 -2.81
CA THR A 12 14.43 -1.37 -4.17
C THR A 12 12.92 -1.25 -4.29
N PHE A 13 12.17 -2.20 -3.72
CA PHE A 13 10.72 -2.18 -3.75
C PHE A 13 10.15 -1.00 -2.96
N SER A 14 10.68 -0.71 -1.77
CA SER A 14 10.25 0.44 -0.96
C SER A 14 10.46 1.76 -1.70
N PHE A 15 11.56 1.88 -2.44
CA PHE A 15 11.84 3.07 -3.24
C PHE A 15 10.87 3.22 -4.42
N ILE A 16 10.59 2.12 -5.14
CA ILE A 16 9.60 2.09 -6.22
C ILE A 16 8.22 2.45 -5.68
N PHE A 17 7.85 1.92 -4.52
CA PHE A 17 6.56 2.19 -3.89
C PHE A 17 6.39 3.68 -3.53
N LEU A 18 7.42 4.31 -2.95
CA LEU A 18 7.42 5.75 -2.67
C LEU A 18 7.35 6.59 -3.96
N LEU A 19 8.04 6.18 -5.01
CA LEU A 19 7.97 6.85 -6.31
C LEU A 19 6.56 6.79 -6.89
N ILE A 20 5.93 5.61 -6.88
CA ILE A 20 4.56 5.44 -7.37
C ILE A 20 3.59 6.27 -6.54
N TRP A 21 3.76 6.32 -5.21
CA TRP A 21 2.96 7.18 -4.36
C TRP A 21 3.13 8.67 -4.73
N ALA A 22 4.35 9.13 -4.91
CA ALA A 22 4.61 10.53 -5.31
C ALA A 22 3.95 10.87 -6.65
N VAL A 23 4.02 9.96 -7.62
CA VAL A 23 3.33 10.09 -8.91
C VAL A 23 1.81 10.12 -8.71
N THR A 24 1.25 9.24 -7.87
CA THR A 24 -0.18 9.22 -7.55
C THR A 24 -0.64 10.54 -6.95
N VAL A 25 0.11 11.11 -6.00
CA VAL A 25 -0.17 12.42 -5.42
C VAL A 25 -0.12 13.52 -6.49
N ALA A 26 0.93 13.53 -7.33
CA ALA A 26 1.07 14.51 -8.39
C ALA A 26 -0.10 14.45 -9.40
N VAL A 27 -0.48 13.25 -9.84
CA VAL A 27 -1.63 13.04 -10.73
C VAL A 27 -2.93 13.52 -10.09
N SER A 28 -3.12 13.24 -8.80
CA SER A 28 -4.31 13.64 -8.08
C SER A 28 -4.39 15.16 -7.85
N VAL A 29 -3.24 15.83 -7.65
CA VAL A 29 -3.18 17.31 -7.62
C VAL A 29 -3.55 17.88 -8.99
N VAL A 30 -3.05 17.32 -10.09
CA VAL A 30 -3.45 17.71 -11.45
C VAL A 30 -4.95 17.45 -11.65
N ALA A 31 -5.47 16.32 -11.17
CA ALA A 31 -6.88 15.95 -11.25
C ALA A 31 -7.80 17.01 -10.62
N SER A 32 -7.37 17.69 -9.56
CA SER A 32 -8.13 18.77 -8.93
C SER A 32 -8.21 20.05 -9.78
N ARG A 33 -7.34 20.22 -10.76
CA ARG A 33 -7.26 21.43 -11.62
C ARG A 33 -7.94 21.26 -12.99
N VAL A 34 -8.19 20.02 -13.43
CA VAL A 34 -8.85 19.72 -14.69
C VAL A 34 -10.39 19.65 -14.55
N PRO A 35 -11.16 19.53 -15.66
CA PRO A 35 -12.61 19.34 -15.59
C PRO A 35 -13.01 18.14 -14.72
N LEU A 36 -14.12 18.25 -14.02
CA LEU A 36 -14.57 17.31 -13.00
C LEU A 36 -14.52 15.84 -13.44
N ILE A 37 -15.02 15.53 -14.64
CA ILE A 37 -15.06 14.13 -15.13
C ILE A 37 -13.65 13.57 -15.34
N VAL A 38 -12.79 14.35 -15.96
CA VAL A 38 -11.39 13.97 -16.18
C VAL A 38 -10.66 13.84 -14.82
N GLY A 39 -10.90 14.77 -13.90
CA GLY A 39 -10.35 14.74 -12.56
C GLY A 39 -10.76 13.49 -11.77
N LEU A 40 -12.04 13.13 -11.81
CA LEU A 40 -12.56 11.91 -11.18
C LEU A 40 -11.90 10.64 -11.75
N LEU A 41 -11.78 10.55 -13.07
CA LEU A 41 -11.13 9.41 -13.71
C LEU A 41 -9.64 9.32 -13.33
N LEU A 42 -8.91 10.43 -13.39
CA LEU A 42 -7.49 10.46 -13.03
C LEU A 42 -7.28 10.07 -11.56
N ASP A 43 -8.07 10.61 -10.63
CA ASP A 43 -7.98 10.28 -9.20
C ASP A 43 -8.30 8.82 -8.95
N PHE A 44 -9.36 8.30 -9.54
CA PHE A 44 -9.78 6.90 -9.39
C PHE A 44 -8.74 5.93 -9.94
N PHE A 45 -8.25 6.15 -11.17
CA PHE A 45 -7.28 5.24 -11.78
C PHE A 45 -5.91 5.29 -11.11
N SER A 46 -5.43 6.47 -10.73
CA SER A 46 -4.12 6.58 -10.06
C SER A 46 -4.11 5.86 -8.71
N ARG A 47 -5.17 6.00 -7.92
CA ARG A 47 -5.31 5.29 -6.63
C ARG A 47 -5.56 3.80 -6.83
N GLY A 48 -6.38 3.44 -7.83
CA GLY A 48 -6.62 2.05 -8.19
C GLY A 48 -5.33 1.33 -8.54
N LEU A 49 -4.50 1.94 -9.36
CA LEU A 49 -3.19 1.40 -9.72
C LEU A 49 -2.30 1.22 -8.48
N PHE A 50 -2.25 2.22 -7.58
CA PHE A 50 -1.49 2.13 -6.35
C PHE A 50 -1.94 0.96 -5.45
N VAL A 51 -3.25 0.81 -5.26
CA VAL A 51 -3.83 -0.28 -4.45
C VAL A 51 -3.58 -1.64 -5.09
N VAL A 52 -3.73 -1.76 -6.41
CA VAL A 52 -3.44 -3.01 -7.14
C VAL A 52 -1.97 -3.41 -6.99
N LEU A 53 -1.04 -2.48 -7.15
CA LEU A 53 0.38 -2.75 -6.98
C LEU A 53 0.72 -3.17 -5.54
N TRP A 54 0.08 -2.54 -4.55
CA TRP A 54 0.20 -2.95 -3.15
C TRP A 54 -0.33 -4.37 -2.91
N LEU A 55 -1.51 -4.72 -3.47
CA LEU A 55 -2.06 -6.07 -3.37
C LEU A 55 -1.16 -7.11 -4.03
N VAL A 56 -0.63 -6.83 -5.22
CA VAL A 56 0.32 -7.72 -5.92
C VAL A 56 1.56 -7.94 -5.04
N TYR A 57 2.09 -6.89 -4.44
CA TYR A 57 3.20 -7.01 -3.50
C TYR A 57 2.85 -7.91 -2.32
N MET A 58 1.72 -7.69 -1.68
CA MET A 58 1.29 -8.48 -0.52
C MET A 58 1.12 -9.97 -0.86
N VAL A 59 0.49 -10.28 -1.99
CA VAL A 59 0.30 -11.66 -2.45
C VAL A 59 1.63 -12.34 -2.81
N SER A 60 2.61 -11.57 -3.31
CA SER A 60 3.91 -12.12 -3.72
C SER A 60 4.89 -12.27 -2.56
N VAL A 61 4.91 -11.31 -1.64
CA VAL A 61 5.94 -11.23 -0.58
C VAL A 61 5.51 -11.95 0.69
N ALA A 62 4.24 -11.86 1.09
CA ALA A 62 3.77 -12.45 2.33
C ALA A 62 4.00 -13.98 2.41
N PRO A 63 3.74 -14.78 1.35
CA PRO A 63 4.04 -16.21 1.37
C PRO A 63 5.53 -16.52 1.47
N SER A 64 6.38 -15.72 0.82
CA SER A 64 7.84 -15.91 0.84
C SER A 64 8.41 -15.66 2.23
N VAL A 65 7.95 -14.59 2.89
CA VAL A 65 8.31 -14.29 4.28
C VAL A 65 7.86 -15.41 5.22
N SER A 66 6.62 -15.89 5.05
CA SER A 66 6.08 -16.99 5.86
C SER A 66 6.91 -18.26 5.76
N LYS A 67 7.26 -18.68 4.54
CA LYS A 67 8.10 -19.87 4.31
C LYS A 67 9.47 -19.74 4.97
N MET A 68 10.08 -18.55 4.87
CA MET A 68 11.37 -18.30 5.51
C MET A 68 11.30 -18.49 7.03
N PHE A 69 10.25 -17.99 7.70
CA PHE A 69 10.07 -18.21 9.14
C PHE A 69 9.84 -19.67 9.51
N GLU A 70 9.05 -20.39 8.71
CA GLU A 70 8.81 -21.83 8.90
C GLU A 70 10.11 -22.64 8.77
N GLU A 71 10.96 -22.32 7.78
CA GLU A 71 12.26 -22.96 7.56
C GLU A 71 13.22 -22.75 8.74
N PHE A 72 13.17 -21.59 9.39
CA PHE A 72 13.99 -21.29 10.57
C PHE A 72 13.35 -21.74 11.89
N GLY A 73 12.18 -22.38 11.87
CA GLY A 73 11.47 -22.85 13.08
C GLY A 73 11.00 -21.72 13.99
N MET A 74 10.93 -20.49 13.50
CA MET A 74 10.51 -19.32 14.25
C MET A 74 9.02 -19.07 14.13
N GLN A 75 8.39 -18.60 15.23
CA GLN A 75 6.99 -18.18 15.20
C GLN A 75 6.85 -16.80 14.56
N LEU A 76 5.89 -16.68 13.64
CA LEU A 76 5.53 -15.40 13.05
C LEU A 76 4.93 -14.47 14.11
N PRO A 77 5.35 -13.19 14.17
CA PRO A 77 4.69 -12.20 15.00
C PRO A 77 3.19 -12.13 14.71
N GLY A 78 2.37 -11.94 15.74
CA GLY A 78 0.90 -12.01 15.63
C GLY A 78 0.31 -11.10 14.54
N PHE A 79 0.88 -9.91 14.32
CA PHE A 79 0.42 -9.01 13.25
C PHE A 79 0.75 -9.56 11.85
N THR A 80 1.92 -10.17 11.67
CA THR A 80 2.30 -10.82 10.41
C THR A 80 1.42 -12.03 10.12
N MET A 81 1.06 -12.78 11.17
CA MET A 81 0.12 -13.89 11.09
C MET A 81 -1.27 -13.42 10.65
N LEU A 82 -1.76 -12.32 11.25
CA LEU A 82 -3.03 -11.71 10.88
C LEU A 82 -3.05 -11.29 9.41
N VAL A 83 -1.97 -10.67 8.91
CA VAL A 83 -1.85 -10.30 7.49
C VAL A 83 -1.80 -11.53 6.59
N LYS A 84 -1.06 -12.58 6.99
CA LYS A 84 -0.97 -13.86 6.26
C LYS A 84 -2.35 -14.54 6.12
N GLU A 85 -3.12 -14.56 7.20
CA GLU A 85 -4.45 -15.20 7.23
C GLU A 85 -5.53 -14.34 6.60
N ALA A 86 -5.43 -13.01 6.72
CA ALA A 86 -6.44 -12.08 6.21
C ALA A 86 -6.52 -12.10 4.67
N ILE A 87 -5.39 -12.19 3.97
CA ILE A 87 -5.38 -12.12 2.50
C ILE A 87 -6.12 -13.31 1.87
N PRO A 88 -5.80 -14.58 2.16
CA PRO A 88 -6.49 -15.71 1.56
C PRO A 88 -7.92 -15.90 2.10
N SER A 89 -8.14 -15.66 3.40
CA SER A 89 -9.43 -15.93 4.04
C SER A 89 -10.46 -14.83 3.80
N TYR A 90 -10.03 -13.58 3.72
CA TYR A 90 -10.90 -12.40 3.59
C TYR A 90 -10.74 -11.67 2.26
N GLY A 91 -9.92 -12.17 1.33
CA GLY A 91 -9.67 -11.51 0.04
C GLY A 91 -10.95 -11.23 -0.75
N LEU A 92 -11.92 -12.17 -0.72
CA LEU A 92 -13.24 -12.00 -1.33
C LEU A 92 -14.06 -10.88 -0.69
N ILE A 93 -13.84 -10.57 0.58
CA ILE A 93 -14.54 -9.49 1.32
C ILE A 93 -13.74 -8.19 1.21
N LEU A 94 -12.41 -8.27 1.29
CA LEU A 94 -11.53 -7.11 1.21
C LEU A 94 -11.59 -6.42 -0.16
N PHE A 95 -11.68 -7.18 -1.24
CA PHE A 95 -11.74 -6.61 -2.58
C PHE A 95 -12.96 -5.69 -2.80
N PRO A 96 -14.20 -6.14 -2.55
CA PRO A 96 -15.35 -5.24 -2.65
C PRO A 96 -15.29 -4.08 -1.64
N LEU A 97 -14.77 -4.28 -0.44
CA LEU A 97 -14.60 -3.22 0.54
C LEU A 97 -13.64 -2.12 0.04
N ILE A 98 -12.54 -2.51 -0.60
CA ILE A 98 -11.60 -1.55 -1.23
C ILE A 98 -12.31 -0.78 -2.35
N ILE A 99 -13.08 -1.45 -3.20
CA ILE A 99 -13.84 -0.79 -4.28
C ILE A 99 -14.83 0.22 -3.70
N VAL A 100 -15.57 -0.15 -2.64
CA VAL A 100 -16.49 0.75 -1.95
C VAL A 100 -15.74 1.95 -1.36
N ALA A 101 -14.63 1.72 -0.69
CA ALA A 101 -13.80 2.79 -0.13
C ALA A 101 -13.29 3.75 -1.22
N MET A 102 -12.87 3.21 -2.37
CA MET A 102 -12.47 4.02 -3.52
C MET A 102 -13.65 4.83 -4.09
N ALA A 103 -14.83 4.23 -4.20
CA ALA A 103 -16.04 4.91 -4.69
C ALA A 103 -16.46 6.05 -3.74
N VAL A 104 -16.43 5.80 -2.43
CA VAL A 104 -16.73 6.83 -1.41
C VAL A 104 -15.71 7.97 -1.50
N ASN A 105 -14.43 7.66 -1.61
CA ASN A 105 -13.38 8.66 -1.76
C ASN A 105 -13.56 9.50 -3.05
N SER A 106 -13.83 8.86 -4.19
CA SER A 106 -14.06 9.55 -5.45
C SER A 106 -15.32 10.44 -5.40
N THR A 107 -16.36 9.99 -4.70
CA THR A 107 -17.57 10.78 -4.47
C THR A 107 -17.26 12.02 -3.62
N ALA A 108 -16.51 11.86 -2.53
CA ALA A 108 -16.05 12.96 -1.69
C ALA A 108 -15.22 13.97 -2.48
N PHE A 109 -14.25 13.49 -3.28
CA PHE A 109 -13.47 14.32 -4.20
C PHE A 109 -14.39 15.11 -5.14
N GLY A 110 -15.35 14.45 -5.79
CA GLY A 110 -16.28 15.08 -6.73
C GLY A 110 -17.14 16.17 -6.09
N LEU A 111 -17.64 15.96 -4.89
CA LEU A 111 -18.42 16.93 -4.12
C LEU A 111 -17.55 18.15 -3.74
N LEU A 112 -16.33 17.91 -3.25
CA LEU A 112 -15.40 18.95 -2.88
C LEU A 112 -14.92 19.75 -4.09
N HIS A 113 -14.64 19.09 -5.21
CA HIS A 113 -14.23 19.73 -6.46
C HIS A 113 -15.29 20.70 -7.02
N ARG A 114 -16.58 20.34 -6.88
CA ARG A 114 -17.70 21.23 -7.25
C ARG A 114 -17.79 22.46 -6.35
N LYS A 115 -17.46 22.30 -5.07
CA LYS A 115 -17.57 23.37 -4.08
C LYS A 115 -16.34 24.29 -4.07
N ASN A 116 -15.15 23.70 -4.06
CA ASN A 116 -13.88 24.41 -4.04
C ASN A 116 -12.73 23.47 -4.46
N LYS A 117 -12.00 23.85 -5.51
CA LYS A 117 -10.87 23.05 -6.03
C LYS A 117 -9.72 22.91 -5.03
N ASP A 118 -9.49 23.91 -4.19
CA ASP A 118 -8.43 23.83 -3.18
C ASP A 118 -8.77 22.85 -2.08
N LEU A 119 -10.06 22.76 -1.66
CA LEU A 119 -10.51 21.72 -0.75
C LEU A 119 -10.38 20.33 -1.34
N ALA A 120 -10.68 20.17 -2.63
CA ALA A 120 -10.46 18.90 -3.33
C ALA A 120 -8.98 18.51 -3.35
N THR A 121 -8.08 19.47 -3.57
CA THR A 121 -6.61 19.25 -3.52
C THR A 121 -6.16 18.80 -2.12
N ILE A 122 -6.62 19.48 -1.08
CA ILE A 122 -6.30 19.14 0.33
C ILE A 122 -6.83 17.73 0.65
N TRP A 123 -8.08 17.44 0.29
CA TRP A 123 -8.67 16.12 0.49
C TRP A 123 -7.85 15.02 -0.17
N THR A 124 -7.47 15.23 -1.42
CA THR A 124 -6.65 14.30 -2.19
C THR A 124 -5.31 14.02 -1.50
N PHE A 125 -4.64 15.07 -1.04
CA PHE A 125 -3.37 14.94 -0.32
C PHE A 125 -3.55 14.15 0.98
N VAL A 126 -4.54 14.47 1.79
CA VAL A 126 -4.83 13.78 3.05
C VAL A 126 -5.17 12.31 2.81
N ALA A 127 -6.07 12.02 1.87
CA ALA A 127 -6.47 10.65 1.56
C ALA A 127 -5.31 9.82 1.00
N SER A 128 -4.45 10.40 0.15
CA SER A 128 -3.26 9.71 -0.39
C SER A 128 -2.22 9.46 0.69
N SER A 129 -2.01 10.42 1.61
CA SER A 129 -1.10 10.26 2.74
C SER A 129 -1.58 9.17 3.71
N LEU A 130 -2.88 9.13 4.00
CA LEU A 130 -3.47 8.08 4.84
C LEU A 130 -3.28 6.70 4.20
N THR A 131 -3.52 6.58 2.91
CA THR A 131 -3.30 5.33 2.16
C THR A 131 -1.83 4.91 2.23
N LEU A 132 -0.89 5.83 2.06
CA LEU A 132 0.55 5.54 2.20
C LEU A 132 0.88 5.03 3.60
N VAL A 133 0.38 5.68 4.66
CA VAL A 133 0.63 5.25 6.05
C VAL A 133 0.12 3.83 6.26
N CYS A 134 -1.12 3.52 5.85
CA CYS A 134 -1.68 2.18 5.96
C CYS A 134 -0.84 1.13 5.22
N CYS A 135 -0.45 1.41 3.98
CA CYS A 135 0.38 0.51 3.19
C CYS A 135 1.79 0.34 3.79
N SER A 136 2.39 1.43 4.28
CA SER A 136 3.72 1.38 4.91
C SER A 136 3.70 0.56 6.20
N MET A 137 2.66 0.68 7.01
CA MET A 137 2.48 -0.13 8.22
C MET A 137 2.42 -1.64 7.90
N THR A 138 1.71 -2.03 6.84
CA THR A 138 1.67 -3.44 6.43
C THR A 138 3.01 -3.95 5.91
N ILE A 139 3.77 -3.13 5.18
CA ILE A 139 5.12 -3.47 4.73
C ILE A 139 6.07 -3.60 5.92
N LEU A 140 6.05 -2.65 6.85
CA LEU A 140 6.87 -2.68 8.06
C LEU A 140 6.57 -3.91 8.92
N ALA A 141 5.31 -4.30 9.03
CA ALA A 141 4.91 -5.50 9.73
C ALA A 141 5.47 -6.80 9.12
N LEU A 142 5.67 -6.83 7.80
CA LEU A 142 6.30 -7.97 7.13
C LEU A 142 7.83 -7.95 7.25
N VAL A 143 8.45 -6.78 7.28
CA VAL A 143 9.91 -6.62 7.27
C VAL A 143 10.50 -6.62 8.69
N SER A 144 9.77 -6.12 9.68
CA SER A 144 10.23 -6.05 11.08
C SER A 144 10.72 -7.39 11.64
N PRO A 145 10.02 -8.51 11.44
CA PRO A 145 10.48 -9.81 11.92
C PRO A 145 11.77 -10.28 11.25
N LEU A 146 12.01 -9.94 9.98
CA LEU A 146 13.24 -10.29 9.27
C LEU A 146 14.46 -9.64 9.94
N LYS A 147 14.31 -8.42 10.44
CA LYS A 147 15.38 -7.72 11.15
C LYS A 147 15.74 -8.41 12.47
N SER A 148 14.76 -8.86 13.24
CA SER A 148 15.01 -9.60 14.48
C SER A 148 15.71 -10.94 14.21
N MET A 149 15.29 -11.65 13.18
CA MET A 149 15.90 -12.91 12.76
C MET A 149 17.38 -12.72 12.37
N ILE A 150 17.71 -11.68 11.62
CA ILE A 150 19.11 -11.38 11.23
C ILE A 150 19.94 -11.05 12.47
N SER A 151 19.40 -10.34 13.44
CA SER A 151 20.11 -10.01 14.68
C SER A 151 20.40 -11.24 15.54
N GLU A 152 19.50 -12.21 15.61
CA GLU A 152 19.67 -13.46 16.33
C GLU A 152 20.70 -14.40 15.66
N LEU A 153 20.73 -14.42 14.31
CA LEU A 153 21.72 -15.22 13.56
C LEU A 153 23.13 -14.62 13.59
N SER A 154 23.26 -13.35 13.96
CA SER A 154 24.55 -12.64 14.04
C SER A 154 25.15 -12.59 15.45
N SER A 155 24.41 -13.04 16.46
CA SER A 155 24.87 -13.16 17.86
C SER A 155 25.41 -14.55 18.15
#